data_f3692e7589693d7165f91ff1c4d497c8
#
_entry.id   f3692e7589693d7165f91ff1c4d497c8
#
_cell.length_a   1.000
_cell.length_b   1.000
_cell.length_c   1.000
_cell.angle_alpha   90.00
_cell.angle_beta   90.00
_cell.angle_gamma   90.00
#
_symmetry.space_group_name_H-M   'P 1'
#
loop_
_entity.id
_entity.type
_entity.pdbx_description
1 polymer ?
#
loop_
_entity_poly.entity_id
_entity_poly.type
_entity_poly.pdbx_seq_one_letter_code
_entity_poly.pdbx_strand_id
1 'polypeptide(L)'
;NEWYITGVQLEAGTSASDFEFLPVDVNTTRCLRYYQKSYAYATTPGTNTTNGLHTTDGSAGGLTTGYLYGQIDLKEIMRAAPTVTTYDKAGNSGVCARLNSGVSRTDSQNISTQDIIEKSFTIISTGTANAGSIDVHFEATAEL
;
A
#
# COMPACT_ATOMS: atom_id res chain seq x y z
N ASN A 1 -25.51 -24.07 0.36
CA ASN A 1 -26.53 -22.99 0.39
C ASN A 1 -25.79 -21.68 0.57
N GLU A 2 -25.93 -20.77 -0.40
CA GLU A 2 -25.34 -19.43 -0.35
C GLU A 2 -26.44 -18.40 -0.09
N TRP A 3 -26.15 -17.41 0.74
CA TRP A 3 -27.03 -16.31 1.03
C TRP A 3 -26.45 -15.02 0.45
N TYR A 4 -27.24 -14.31 -0.34
CA TYR A 4 -26.87 -13.01 -0.88
C TYR A 4 -27.74 -11.94 -0.25
N ILE A 5 -27.13 -11.01 0.46
CA ILE A 5 -27.80 -9.85 1.07
C ILE A 5 -27.29 -8.59 0.37
N THR A 6 -28.21 -7.73 -0.05
CA THR A 6 -27.93 -6.42 -0.63
C THR A 6 -28.91 -5.39 -0.08
N GLY A 7 -28.58 -4.10 -0.17
CA GLY A 7 -29.45 -3.02 0.27
C GLY A 7 -29.57 -2.92 1.80
N VAL A 8 -28.50 -3.24 2.53
CA VAL A 8 -28.46 -3.08 3.99
C VAL A 8 -27.83 -1.72 4.30
N GLN A 9 -28.56 -0.90 5.08
CA GLN A 9 -28.08 0.40 5.58
C GLN A 9 -28.13 0.41 7.10
N LEU A 10 -27.07 0.85 7.75
CA LEU A 10 -26.99 1.09 9.18
C LEU A 10 -26.85 2.60 9.40
N GLU A 11 -27.77 3.18 10.15
CA GLU A 11 -27.76 4.61 10.46
C GLU A 11 -28.06 4.85 11.93
N ALA A 12 -27.53 5.95 12.46
CA ALA A 12 -27.88 6.43 13.80
C ALA A 12 -29.10 7.34 13.70
N GLY A 13 -30.20 6.95 14.31
CA GLY A 13 -31.45 7.75 14.29
C GLY A 13 -32.61 7.05 15.00
N THR A 14 -33.71 7.77 15.14
CA THR A 14 -34.95 7.25 15.75
C THR A 14 -35.92 6.65 14.72
N SER A 15 -35.66 6.87 13.41
CA SER A 15 -36.45 6.32 12.30
C SER A 15 -35.52 6.04 11.12
N ALA A 16 -35.83 4.99 10.35
CA ALA A 16 -35.12 4.67 9.14
C ALA A 16 -35.33 5.75 8.07
N SER A 17 -34.26 6.16 7.40
CA SER A 17 -34.31 6.98 6.19
C SER A 17 -34.46 6.13 4.93
N ASP A 18 -34.72 6.75 3.79
CA ASP A 18 -34.68 6.06 2.50
C ASP A 18 -33.29 5.55 2.21
N PHE A 19 -33.19 4.37 1.58
CA PHE A 19 -31.90 3.77 1.25
C PHE A 19 -31.07 4.68 0.31
N GLU A 20 -29.87 5.05 0.75
CA GLU A 20 -28.98 5.94 -0.01
C GLU A 20 -28.22 5.15 -1.08
N PHE A 21 -28.61 5.29 -2.34
CA PHE A 21 -27.87 4.77 -3.48
C PHE A 21 -26.73 5.72 -3.84
N LEU A 22 -25.53 5.37 -3.43
CA LEU A 22 -24.31 6.09 -3.88
C LEU A 22 -23.79 5.51 -5.19
N PRO A 23 -23.37 6.35 -6.16
CA PRO A 23 -22.57 5.90 -7.28
C PRO A 23 -21.31 5.13 -6.80
N VAL A 24 -20.93 4.10 -7.54
CA VAL A 24 -19.82 3.19 -7.13
C VAL A 24 -18.50 3.96 -6.95
N ASP A 25 -18.23 4.94 -7.77
CA ASP A 25 -17.06 5.82 -7.72
C ASP A 25 -17.02 6.62 -6.41
N VAL A 26 -18.14 7.24 -6.02
CA VAL A 26 -18.28 7.97 -4.75
C VAL A 26 -18.06 7.04 -3.56
N ASN A 27 -18.68 5.86 -3.58
CA ASN A 27 -18.51 4.88 -2.52
C ASN A 27 -17.06 4.36 -2.44
N THR A 28 -16.42 4.10 -3.58
CA THR A 28 -15.01 3.70 -3.66
C THR A 28 -14.11 4.77 -3.06
N THR A 29 -14.30 6.04 -3.43
CA THR A 29 -13.52 7.16 -2.88
C THR A 29 -13.68 7.26 -1.35
N ARG A 30 -14.90 7.09 -0.84
CA ARG A 30 -15.14 7.03 0.62
C ARG A 30 -14.40 5.89 1.30
N CYS A 31 -14.37 4.70 0.69
CA CYS A 31 -13.63 3.53 1.21
C CYS A 31 -12.11 3.77 1.20
N LEU A 32 -11.58 4.39 0.15
CA LEU A 32 -10.14 4.69 0.03
C LEU A 32 -9.63 5.65 1.12
N ARG A 33 -10.50 6.40 1.79
CA ARG A 33 -10.12 7.22 2.95
C ARG A 33 -9.77 6.39 4.20
N TYR A 34 -10.13 5.11 4.22
CA TYR A 34 -9.89 4.21 5.35
C TYR A 34 -8.88 3.11 5.03
N TYR A 35 -8.88 2.63 3.79
CA TYR A 35 -8.04 1.53 3.36
C TYR A 35 -7.57 1.67 1.93
N GLN A 36 -6.27 1.57 1.72
CA GLN A 36 -5.67 1.54 0.39
C GLN A 36 -4.61 0.43 0.32
N LYS A 37 -4.40 -0.11 -0.85
CA LYS A 37 -3.36 -1.08 -1.12
C LYS A 37 -2.84 -0.96 -2.55
N SER A 38 -1.61 -1.42 -2.76
CA SER A 38 -1.01 -1.49 -4.11
C SER A 38 -1.54 -2.64 -4.94
N TYR A 39 -1.98 -3.72 -4.30
CA TYR A 39 -2.56 -4.90 -4.95
C TYR A 39 -3.83 -4.57 -5.74
N ALA A 40 -4.15 -5.38 -6.75
CA ALA A 40 -5.47 -5.35 -7.38
C ALA A 40 -6.58 -5.58 -6.34
N TYR A 41 -7.78 -5.05 -6.57
CA TYR A 41 -8.86 -5.09 -5.56
C TYR A 41 -9.18 -6.50 -5.05
N ALA A 42 -9.23 -7.49 -5.94
CA ALA A 42 -9.53 -8.88 -5.58
C ALA A 42 -8.35 -9.66 -4.99
N THR A 43 -7.14 -9.07 -4.95
CA THR A 43 -5.94 -9.77 -4.49
C THR A 43 -5.71 -9.47 -3.01
N THR A 44 -5.59 -10.52 -2.21
CA THR A 44 -5.27 -10.38 -0.77
C THR A 44 -3.82 -9.90 -0.58
N PRO A 45 -3.55 -8.94 0.32
CA PRO A 45 -2.18 -8.58 0.71
C PRO A 45 -1.37 -9.81 1.15
N GLY A 46 -0.08 -9.83 0.82
CA GLY A 46 0.77 -11.00 1.05
C GLY A 46 0.68 -12.09 -0.02
N THR A 47 -0.07 -11.87 -1.11
CA THR A 47 -0.05 -12.78 -2.26
C THR A 47 1.23 -12.60 -3.08
N ASN A 48 1.85 -13.72 -3.49
CA ASN A 48 2.99 -13.69 -4.42
C ASN A 48 2.53 -13.22 -5.80
N THR A 49 2.86 -11.99 -6.15
CA THR A 49 2.50 -11.37 -7.43
C THR A 49 3.38 -10.15 -7.70
N THR A 50 3.50 -9.78 -8.97
CA THR A 50 4.10 -8.51 -9.40
C THR A 50 3.03 -7.48 -9.83
N ASN A 51 1.77 -7.87 -9.87
CA ASN A 51 0.68 -6.97 -10.29
C ASN A 51 0.39 -5.92 -9.23
N GLY A 52 0.59 -4.65 -9.57
CA GLY A 52 0.44 -3.53 -8.65
C GLY A 52 1.66 -3.28 -7.77
N LEU A 53 2.79 -3.94 -8.05
CA LEU A 53 4.05 -3.68 -7.37
C LEU A 53 4.48 -2.23 -7.63
N HIS A 54 4.78 -1.52 -6.56
CA HIS A 54 5.31 -0.16 -6.64
C HIS A 54 6.84 -0.24 -6.72
N THR A 55 7.40 0.33 -7.79
CA THR A 55 8.84 0.39 -8.00
C THR A 55 9.30 1.84 -7.88
N THR A 56 10.28 2.08 -7.01
CA THR A 56 10.93 3.38 -6.90
C THR A 56 12.37 3.27 -7.37
N ASP A 57 12.79 4.17 -8.24
CA ASP A 57 14.19 4.26 -8.62
C ASP A 57 14.97 4.90 -7.48
N GLY A 58 15.74 4.09 -6.77
CA GLY A 58 16.63 4.55 -5.74
C GLY A 58 17.86 5.23 -6.34
N SER A 59 17.98 6.54 -6.18
CA SER A 59 19.23 7.23 -6.44
C SER A 59 20.21 6.91 -5.33
N ALA A 60 21.01 5.85 -5.49
CA ALA A 60 22.17 5.63 -4.65
C ALA A 60 23.24 6.63 -5.05
N GLY A 61 23.29 7.78 -4.39
CA GLY A 61 24.41 8.70 -4.50
C GLY A 61 25.67 8.03 -3.98
N GLY A 62 26.42 7.32 -4.83
CA GLY A 62 27.84 6.97 -4.70
C GLY A 62 28.40 6.47 -3.37
N LEU A 63 27.58 6.06 -2.41
CA LEU A 63 27.99 5.68 -1.07
C LEU A 63 28.12 4.15 -0.95
N THR A 64 29.17 3.71 -0.28
CA THR A 64 29.45 2.28 -0.02
C THR A 64 28.44 1.58 0.90
N THR A 65 27.56 2.32 1.54
CA THR A 65 26.37 1.86 2.28
C THR A 65 25.17 2.62 1.71
N GLY A 66 24.40 1.98 0.81
CA GLY A 66 23.33 2.65 0.09
C GLY A 66 21.99 2.62 0.83
N TYR A 67 21.48 3.79 1.16
CA TYR A 67 20.07 3.96 1.44
C TYR A 67 19.34 4.22 0.12
N LEU A 68 18.30 3.46 -0.14
CA LEU A 68 17.36 3.74 -1.22
C LEU A 68 16.12 4.38 -0.60
N TYR A 69 15.71 5.49 -1.16
CA TYR A 69 14.52 6.23 -0.72
C TYR A 69 13.46 6.22 -1.80
N GLY A 70 12.23 6.12 -1.41
CA GLY A 70 11.11 6.27 -2.31
C GLY A 70 9.91 6.88 -1.59
N GLN A 71 9.23 7.80 -2.25
CA GLN A 71 7.95 8.32 -1.76
C GLN A 71 6.83 7.58 -2.45
N ILE A 72 5.82 7.21 -1.70
CA ILE A 72 4.59 6.60 -2.20
C ILE A 72 3.44 7.55 -1.89
N ASP A 73 2.79 8.04 -2.95
CA ASP A 73 1.59 8.84 -2.85
C ASP A 73 0.36 7.93 -2.84
N LEU A 74 -0.56 8.19 -1.93
CA LEU A 74 -1.83 7.50 -1.82
C LEU A 74 -2.82 8.06 -2.84
N LYS A 75 -3.72 7.21 -3.35
CA LYS A 75 -4.71 7.58 -4.37
C LYS A 75 -5.70 8.63 -3.88
N GLU A 76 -6.07 8.53 -2.60
CA GLU A 76 -6.98 9.46 -1.92
C GLU A 76 -6.40 9.86 -0.57
N ILE A 77 -6.72 11.06 -0.11
CA ILE A 77 -6.35 11.52 1.22
C ILE A 77 -7.09 10.67 2.25
N MET A 78 -6.33 9.97 3.08
CA MET A 78 -6.89 9.15 4.14
C MET A 78 -7.43 10.03 5.28
N ARG A 79 -8.33 9.47 6.09
CA ARG A 79 -8.94 10.22 7.21
C ARG A 79 -7.97 10.58 8.34
N ALA A 80 -6.89 9.83 8.44
CA ALA A 80 -5.79 10.02 9.40
C ALA A 80 -4.52 9.44 8.80
N ALA A 81 -3.37 9.76 9.38
CA ALA A 81 -2.10 9.12 9.03
C ALA A 81 -2.24 7.58 9.20
N PRO A 82 -2.03 6.79 8.14
CA PRO A 82 -2.31 5.35 8.19
C PRO A 82 -1.23 4.56 8.91
N THR A 83 -1.63 3.38 9.39
CA THR A 83 -0.68 2.29 9.62
C THR A 83 -0.34 1.66 8.28
N VAL A 84 0.95 1.56 7.96
CA VAL A 84 1.44 1.01 6.69
C VAL A 84 2.13 -0.31 6.92
N THR A 85 1.69 -1.36 6.23
CA THR A 85 2.38 -2.65 6.16
C THR A 85 2.93 -2.83 4.75
N THR A 86 4.20 -3.19 4.65
CA THR A 86 4.88 -3.44 3.37
C THR A 86 5.03 -4.93 3.12
N TYR A 87 5.14 -5.31 1.85
CA TYR A 87 5.38 -6.69 1.43
C TYR A 87 6.34 -6.71 0.25
N ASP A 88 7.19 -7.73 0.17
CA ASP A 88 7.94 -8.02 -1.05
C ASP A 88 7.06 -8.70 -2.12
N LYS A 89 7.60 -8.96 -3.31
CA LYS A 89 6.84 -9.63 -4.38
C LYS A 89 6.48 -11.08 -4.05
N ALA A 90 7.21 -11.73 -3.13
CA ALA A 90 6.92 -13.10 -2.68
C ALA A 90 5.78 -13.15 -1.64
N GLY A 91 5.38 -11.98 -1.10
CA GLY A 91 4.30 -11.85 -0.12
C GLY A 91 4.76 -11.83 1.33
N ASN A 92 6.08 -11.75 1.59
CA ASN A 92 6.58 -11.64 2.96
C ASN A 92 6.33 -10.22 3.49
N SER A 93 5.79 -10.10 4.70
CA SER A 93 5.45 -8.81 5.32
C SER A 93 6.65 -8.15 6.01
N GLY A 94 6.65 -6.82 6.09
CA GLY A 94 7.69 -6.03 6.77
C GLY A 94 9.01 -5.95 5.99
N VAL A 95 9.00 -6.35 4.73
CA VAL A 95 10.20 -6.37 3.85
C VAL A 95 9.87 -5.82 2.47
N CYS A 96 10.88 -5.65 1.63
CA CYS A 96 10.75 -5.29 0.23
C CYS A 96 11.61 -6.21 -0.66
N ALA A 97 11.44 -6.12 -1.96
CA ALA A 97 12.42 -6.62 -2.91
C ALA A 97 13.32 -5.48 -3.38
N ARG A 98 14.58 -5.77 -3.67
CA ARG A 98 15.52 -4.82 -4.27
C ARG A 98 16.02 -5.35 -5.60
N LEU A 99 16.08 -4.47 -6.59
CA LEU A 99 16.69 -4.75 -7.88
C LEU A 99 18.12 -4.18 -7.87
N ASN A 100 19.10 -5.05 -7.85
CA ASN A 100 20.52 -4.67 -7.92
C ASN A 100 20.97 -4.55 -9.38
N SER A 101 21.42 -3.37 -9.80
CA SER A 101 22.07 -3.12 -11.11
C SER A 101 21.37 -3.78 -12.31
N GLY A 102 20.04 -3.80 -12.35
CA GLY A 102 19.26 -4.24 -13.51
C GLY A 102 19.21 -5.75 -13.77
N VAL A 103 19.72 -6.60 -12.89
CA VAL A 103 19.88 -8.02 -13.21
C VAL A 103 19.08 -8.98 -12.33
N SER A 104 18.88 -8.69 -11.06
CA SER A 104 18.19 -9.63 -10.15
C SER A 104 17.44 -8.94 -9.05
N ARG A 105 16.20 -9.34 -8.85
CA ARG A 105 15.39 -8.96 -7.68
C ARG A 105 15.70 -9.90 -6.54
N THR A 106 16.06 -9.31 -5.40
CA THR A 106 16.29 -10.05 -4.15
C THR A 106 15.16 -9.67 -3.18
N ASP A 107 14.36 -10.66 -2.79
CA ASP A 107 13.28 -10.51 -1.81
C ASP A 107 13.81 -10.42 -0.38
N SER A 108 12.92 -10.16 0.57
CA SER A 108 13.20 -10.12 2.01
C SER A 108 14.28 -9.12 2.41
N GLN A 109 14.32 -7.97 1.74
CA GLN A 109 15.24 -6.89 2.09
C GLN A 109 14.62 -5.97 3.14
N ASN A 110 15.48 -5.47 4.04
CA ASN A 110 15.03 -4.55 5.09
C ASN A 110 14.40 -3.28 4.49
N ILE A 111 13.27 -2.90 5.05
CA ILE A 111 12.56 -1.67 4.72
C ILE A 111 12.05 -1.00 5.99
N SER A 112 11.99 0.30 6.00
CA SER A 112 11.27 1.11 7.00
C SER A 112 10.35 2.10 6.31
N THR A 113 9.27 2.43 6.98
CA THR A 113 8.34 3.48 6.54
C THR A 113 8.51 4.69 7.47
N GLN A 114 8.59 5.88 6.89
CA GLN A 114 8.77 7.16 7.60
C GLN A 114 7.88 8.23 6.99
N ASP A 115 7.80 9.38 7.67
CA ASP A 115 7.07 10.57 7.20
C ASP A 115 5.64 10.24 6.74
N ILE A 116 4.97 9.40 7.55
CA ILE A 116 3.62 8.91 7.22
C ILE A 116 2.62 10.02 7.50
N ILE A 117 1.97 10.49 6.45
CA ILE A 117 0.88 11.46 6.50
C ILE A 117 -0.34 10.91 5.75
N GLU A 118 -1.45 11.62 5.79
CA GLU A 118 -2.74 11.19 5.21
C GLU A 118 -2.69 10.94 3.71
N LYS A 119 -1.72 11.49 2.99
CA LYS A 119 -1.64 11.40 1.53
C LYS A 119 -0.41 10.68 0.99
N SER A 120 0.61 10.45 1.82
CA SER A 120 1.87 9.84 1.37
C SER A 120 2.67 9.28 2.54
N PHE A 121 3.66 8.46 2.21
CA PHE A 121 4.68 7.99 3.12
C PHE A 121 6.00 7.75 2.39
N THR A 122 7.10 7.80 3.12
CA THR A 122 8.44 7.50 2.60
C THR A 122 8.82 6.07 2.95
N ILE A 123 9.40 5.36 2.00
CA ILE A 123 10.03 4.05 2.22
C ILE A 123 11.54 4.20 2.14
N ILE A 124 12.23 3.51 3.03
CA ILE A 124 13.69 3.48 3.06
C ILE A 124 14.15 2.03 3.14
N SER A 125 14.97 1.61 2.20
CA SER A 125 15.61 0.30 2.25
C SER A 125 17.11 0.45 2.44
N THR A 126 17.67 -0.28 3.40
CA THR A 126 19.10 -0.33 3.69
C THR A 126 19.71 -1.58 3.08
N GLY A 127 20.86 -1.46 2.44
CA GLY A 127 21.55 -2.61 1.87
C GLY A 127 22.91 -2.25 1.24
N THR A 128 23.57 -3.24 0.66
CA THR A 128 24.89 -3.05 0.01
C THR A 128 24.78 -2.14 -1.21
N ALA A 129 25.79 -1.32 -1.38
CA ALA A 129 25.91 -0.31 -2.41
C ALA A 129 25.91 -0.90 -3.81
N ASN A 130 24.78 -0.89 -4.47
CA ASN A 130 24.69 -0.85 -5.93
C ASN A 130 23.38 -0.17 -6.25
N ALA A 131 23.45 0.85 -7.10
CA ALA A 131 22.28 1.57 -7.57
C ALA A 131 21.20 0.59 -8.05
N GLY A 132 20.03 0.67 -7.47
CA GLY A 132 18.92 -0.21 -7.78
C GLY A 132 17.58 0.43 -7.42
N SER A 133 16.51 -0.29 -7.64
CA SER A 133 15.17 0.14 -7.22
C SER A 133 14.69 -0.64 -6.01
N ILE A 134 13.72 -0.06 -5.32
CA ILE A 134 12.90 -0.76 -4.33
C ILE A 134 11.62 -1.19 -5.01
N ASP A 135 11.31 -2.47 -4.90
CA ASP A 135 10.04 -3.03 -5.33
C ASP A 135 9.25 -3.44 -4.08
N VAL A 136 8.06 -2.88 -3.92
CA VAL A 136 7.27 -3.09 -2.72
C VAL A 136 5.77 -3.11 -3.03
N HIS A 137 5.07 -4.00 -2.36
CA HIS A 137 3.63 -3.87 -2.16
C HIS A 137 3.36 -3.24 -0.80
N PHE A 138 2.22 -2.62 -0.65
CA PHE A 138 1.78 -2.05 0.62
C PHE A 138 0.28 -2.19 0.82
N GLU A 139 -0.11 -2.14 2.07
CA GLU A 139 -1.44 -1.77 2.53
C GLU A 139 -1.33 -0.63 3.54
N ALA A 140 -2.28 0.29 3.48
CA ALA A 140 -2.37 1.45 4.35
C ALA A 140 -3.77 1.48 4.97
N THR A 141 -3.84 1.48 6.29
CA THR A 141 -5.08 1.41 7.06
C THR A 141 -5.18 2.59 8.01
N ALA A 142 -6.29 3.34 7.93
CA ALA A 142 -6.60 4.46 8.81
C ALA A 142 -7.93 4.21 9.54
N GLU A 143 -8.11 3.01 10.07
CA GLU A 143 -9.28 2.68 10.88
C GLU A 143 -9.23 3.36 12.26
N LEU A 144 -10.38 3.36 12.95
CA LEU A 144 -10.57 3.98 14.28
C LEU A 144 -9.88 3.16 15.36
#